data_78f0e444d3a000b6a4992c4e3d161056
#
_entry.id   78f0e444d3a000b6a4992c4e3d161056
#
_cell.length_a   1.000
_cell.length_b   1.000
_cell.length_c   1.000
_cell.angle_alpha   90.00
_cell.angle_beta   90.00
_cell.angle_gamma   90.00
#
_symmetry.space_group_name_H-M   'P 1'
#
loop_
_entity.id
_entity.type
_entity.pdbx_description
1 polymer ?
#
loop_
_entity_poly.entity_id
_entity_poly.type
_entity_poly.pdbx_seq_one_letter_code
_entity_poly.pdbx_strand_id
1 'polypeptide(L)'
;MPPSSPTELSQRQHAGHVATAPRVLFVGGSGKSGSTLLGALLGRRPGLFNAGEMNLFWGKWLDPDQLCGCGTRLDACPFWSAVVGEVGAAGVEPGRMAELAERLDHTRRLGRVLSRRLSGAASREWAELAAGTGHLYRAAYRHSGASYLVDLSKIPTHLLLLSELRGVELRILHLIRDGRAVAYSWERKRRRARAGGDEGDGMYRHPSVAADIGIWLVQNFAIDGIARRFRHRTRLRYETLTAAPEPELSAALARLKVAGAEARSPDESPPEPDHAVGGNDRVRFAPAGTAITPDEAWRRELSPWQIRLWSALALPGLRQFGYRV
;
A
#
# COMPACT_ATOMS: atom_id res chain seq x y z
N MET A 1 33.45 31.03 -23.17
CA MET A 1 32.45 29.98 -23.43
C MET A 1 31.17 30.42 -22.78
N PRO A 2 30.02 30.55 -23.47
CA PRO A 2 28.76 30.91 -22.86
C PRO A 2 28.16 29.69 -22.10
N PRO A 3 27.39 29.92 -21.02
CA PRO A 3 26.76 28.83 -20.29
C PRO A 3 25.63 28.21 -21.13
N SER A 4 25.60 26.86 -21.13
CA SER A 4 24.56 26.06 -21.80
C SER A 4 23.17 26.39 -21.25
N SER A 5 22.19 26.54 -22.14
CA SER A 5 20.84 26.92 -21.82
C SER A 5 20.09 25.84 -21.00
N PRO A 6 19.11 26.23 -20.15
CA PRO A 6 18.33 25.28 -19.32
C PRO A 6 17.62 24.18 -20.13
N THR A 7 17.36 24.41 -21.40
CA THR A 7 16.69 23.47 -22.32
C THR A 7 17.57 22.26 -22.67
N GLU A 8 18.92 22.43 -22.73
CA GLU A 8 19.84 21.32 -23.05
C GLU A 8 20.06 20.37 -21.88
N LEU A 9 19.94 20.84 -20.63
CA LEU A 9 20.01 19.99 -19.44
C LEU A 9 18.75 19.12 -19.29
N SER A 10 17.57 19.63 -19.66
CA SER A 10 16.31 18.86 -19.67
C SER A 10 16.30 17.77 -20.76
N GLN A 11 16.90 18.02 -21.93
CA GLN A 11 16.94 17.04 -23.03
C GLN A 11 17.94 15.91 -22.79
N ARG A 12 19.01 16.12 -22.02
CA ARG A 12 19.98 15.05 -21.69
C ARG A 12 19.47 14.06 -20.65
N GLN A 13 18.47 14.40 -19.85
CA GLN A 13 17.86 13.49 -18.88
C GLN A 13 16.85 12.52 -19.51
N HIS A 14 16.42 12.73 -20.76
CA HIS A 14 15.45 11.87 -21.47
C HIS A 14 16.08 10.90 -22.48
N ALA A 15 17.38 10.94 -22.69
CA ALA A 15 18.06 10.07 -23.63
C ALA A 15 18.63 8.84 -22.92
N GLY A 16 17.89 7.71 -22.95
CA GLY A 16 18.45 6.40 -22.64
C GLY A 16 17.78 5.56 -21.58
N HIS A 17 16.47 5.70 -21.31
CA HIS A 17 15.77 4.71 -20.52
C HIS A 17 15.51 3.46 -21.40
N VAL A 18 16.46 2.52 -21.39
CA VAL A 18 16.13 1.12 -21.63
C VAL A 18 14.95 0.80 -20.72
N ALA A 19 13.86 0.25 -21.28
CA ALA A 19 12.64 -0.05 -20.54
C ALA A 19 12.93 -1.06 -19.41
N THR A 20 13.48 -0.57 -18.29
CA THR A 20 13.77 -1.41 -17.13
C THR A 20 12.46 -1.85 -16.52
N ALA A 21 12.37 -3.13 -16.20
CA ALA A 21 11.21 -3.72 -15.55
C ALA A 21 10.83 -2.93 -14.28
N PRO A 22 9.54 -2.57 -14.09
CA PRO A 22 9.11 -1.90 -12.88
C PRO A 22 9.50 -2.69 -11.64
N ARG A 23 10.14 -2.03 -10.69
CA ARG A 23 10.43 -2.58 -9.37
C ARG A 23 9.41 -2.07 -8.37
N VAL A 24 8.74 -2.98 -7.70
CA VAL A 24 7.66 -2.67 -6.77
C VAL A 24 7.99 -3.22 -5.38
N LEU A 25 7.99 -2.32 -4.40
CA LEU A 25 7.98 -2.67 -2.99
C LEU A 25 6.53 -2.75 -2.52
N PHE A 26 5.99 -3.97 -2.55
CA PHE A 26 4.62 -4.22 -2.10
C PHE A 26 4.57 -4.35 -0.58
N VAL A 27 3.73 -3.54 0.06
CA VAL A 27 3.42 -3.61 1.49
C VAL A 27 2.15 -4.43 1.68
N GLY A 28 2.31 -5.68 2.12
CA GLY A 28 1.21 -6.57 2.48
C GLY A 28 0.80 -6.42 3.94
N GLY A 29 -0.44 -6.79 4.27
CA GLY A 29 -0.94 -6.75 5.65
C GLY A 29 -2.45 -6.61 5.74
N SER A 30 -2.92 -5.96 6.79
CA SER A 30 -4.35 -5.66 6.97
C SER A 30 -4.61 -4.16 7.06
N GLY A 31 -5.86 -3.76 6.86
CA GLY A 31 -6.30 -2.39 7.19
C GLY A 31 -5.97 -2.06 8.65
N LYS A 32 -5.68 -0.79 8.96
CA LYS A 32 -5.32 -0.32 10.32
C LYS A 32 -4.00 -0.88 10.88
N SER A 33 -3.13 -1.45 10.04
CA SER A 33 -1.80 -1.93 10.45
C SER A 33 -0.72 -0.84 10.47
N GLY A 34 -1.02 0.40 10.08
CA GLY A 34 -0.06 1.50 10.04
C GLY A 34 0.64 1.68 8.68
N SER A 35 0.07 1.12 7.60
CA SER A 35 0.65 1.22 6.26
C SER A 35 0.82 2.66 5.76
N THR A 36 -0.09 3.58 6.09
CA THR A 36 0.04 5.00 5.71
C THR A 36 1.26 5.65 6.38
N LEU A 37 1.52 5.34 7.66
CA LEU A 37 2.73 5.79 8.36
C LEU A 37 3.98 5.21 7.69
N LEU A 38 3.98 3.89 7.42
CA LEU A 38 5.09 3.24 6.73
C LEU A 38 5.33 3.86 5.35
N GLY A 39 4.27 4.14 4.59
CA GLY A 39 4.35 4.80 3.28
C GLY A 39 4.98 6.19 3.37
N ALA A 40 4.59 6.99 4.36
CA ALA A 40 5.17 8.31 4.60
C ALA A 40 6.67 8.23 4.96
N LEU A 41 7.08 7.21 5.73
CA LEU A 41 8.49 6.97 6.04
C LEU A 41 9.29 6.48 4.82
N LEU A 42 8.70 5.57 4.02
CA LEU A 42 9.32 5.07 2.79
C LEU A 42 9.46 6.17 1.73
N GLY A 43 8.43 7.01 1.55
CA GLY A 43 8.45 8.11 0.56
C GLY A 43 9.50 9.18 0.85
N ARG A 44 10.02 9.23 2.07
CA ARG A 44 11.16 10.10 2.42
C ARG A 44 12.52 9.53 2.03
N ARG A 45 12.60 8.27 1.61
CA ARG A 45 13.84 7.60 1.24
C ARG A 45 14.18 7.88 -0.22
N PRO A 46 15.43 8.22 -0.54
CA PRO A 46 15.86 8.40 -1.93
C PRO A 46 15.51 7.16 -2.77
N GLY A 47 15.08 7.39 -3.99
CA GLY A 47 14.76 6.32 -4.93
C GLY A 47 13.48 5.52 -4.64
N LEU A 48 12.71 5.85 -3.58
CA LEU A 48 11.41 5.25 -3.31
C LEU A 48 10.29 6.25 -3.61
N PHE A 49 9.34 5.84 -4.44
CA PHE A 49 8.16 6.63 -4.76
C PHE A 49 6.92 6.02 -4.09
N ASN A 50 6.33 6.73 -3.14
CA ASN A 50 5.11 6.28 -2.45
C ASN A 50 3.90 6.47 -3.36
N ALA A 51 3.45 5.40 -4.02
CA ALA A 51 2.26 5.41 -4.86
C ALA A 51 0.94 5.26 -4.07
N GLY A 52 1.01 4.88 -2.81
CA GLY A 52 -0.18 4.69 -1.96
C GLY A 52 -0.90 3.36 -2.20
N GLU A 53 -2.21 3.36 -2.08
CA GLU A 53 -3.07 2.16 -2.18
C GLU A 53 -3.48 1.92 -3.64
N MET A 54 -2.58 1.36 -4.43
CA MET A 54 -2.74 1.18 -5.89
C MET A 54 -3.93 0.28 -6.28
N ASN A 55 -4.33 -0.65 -5.42
CA ASN A 55 -5.54 -1.45 -5.63
C ASN A 55 -6.82 -0.61 -5.68
N LEU A 56 -6.79 0.58 -5.11
CA LEU A 56 -7.92 1.52 -5.10
C LEU A 56 -7.83 2.56 -6.23
N PHE A 57 -6.72 2.59 -6.96
CA PHE A 57 -6.39 3.67 -7.90
C PHE A 57 -7.54 4.00 -8.85
N TRP A 58 -8.08 3.00 -9.53
CA TRP A 58 -9.09 3.23 -10.57
C TRP A 58 -10.40 3.81 -10.03
N GLY A 59 -10.88 3.30 -8.88
CA GLY A 59 -12.06 3.87 -8.22
C GLY A 59 -11.80 5.28 -7.69
N LYS A 60 -10.60 5.51 -7.12
CA LYS A 60 -10.20 6.82 -6.61
C LYS A 60 -9.93 7.84 -7.71
N TRP A 61 -9.47 7.41 -8.87
CA TRP A 61 -9.33 8.26 -10.05
C TRP A 61 -10.65 8.85 -10.52
N LEU A 62 -11.74 8.10 -10.41
CA LEU A 62 -13.09 8.52 -10.79
C LEU A 62 -13.84 9.28 -9.69
N ASP A 63 -13.29 9.36 -8.48
CA ASP A 63 -13.85 10.06 -7.33
C ASP A 63 -13.46 11.56 -7.39
N PRO A 64 -14.41 12.47 -7.60
CA PRO A 64 -14.10 13.90 -7.78
C PRO A 64 -13.56 14.58 -6.50
N ASP A 65 -13.78 13.96 -5.34
CA ASP A 65 -13.35 14.49 -4.04
C ASP A 65 -12.01 13.89 -3.58
N GLN A 66 -11.47 12.93 -4.34
CA GLN A 66 -10.22 12.28 -3.95
C GLN A 66 -9.02 13.20 -4.13
N LEU A 67 -8.28 13.42 -3.03
CA LEU A 67 -7.02 14.13 -3.05
C LEU A 67 -5.82 13.19 -3.31
N CYS A 68 -4.89 13.68 -4.11
CA CYS A 68 -3.54 13.15 -4.23
C CYS A 68 -2.70 13.49 -2.99
N GLY A 69 -1.60 12.77 -2.74
CA GLY A 69 -0.63 13.11 -1.68
C GLY A 69 -0.02 14.50 -1.82
N CYS A 70 0.06 15.07 -3.03
CA CYS A 70 0.50 16.42 -3.28
C CYS A 70 -0.54 17.52 -2.91
N GLY A 71 -1.72 17.12 -2.41
CA GLY A 71 -2.78 18.03 -1.97
C GLY A 71 -3.72 18.51 -3.08
N THR A 72 -3.45 18.23 -4.36
CA THR A 72 -4.38 18.51 -5.46
C THR A 72 -5.41 17.38 -5.61
N ARG A 73 -6.50 17.63 -6.31
CA ARG A 73 -7.40 16.54 -6.72
C ARG A 73 -6.63 15.50 -7.52
N LEU A 74 -7.00 14.22 -7.37
CA LEU A 74 -6.26 13.12 -8.00
C LEU A 74 -6.28 13.23 -9.53
N ASP A 75 -7.44 13.55 -10.12
CA ASP A 75 -7.63 13.75 -11.56
C ASP A 75 -6.95 15.01 -12.12
N ALA A 76 -6.69 16.00 -11.27
CA ALA A 76 -5.97 17.22 -11.60
C ALA A 76 -4.47 17.18 -11.24
N CYS A 77 -4.00 16.09 -10.62
CA CYS A 77 -2.59 15.93 -10.28
C CYS A 77 -1.73 15.76 -11.54
N PRO A 78 -0.73 16.63 -11.79
CA PRO A 78 0.08 16.56 -13.01
C PRO A 78 0.74 15.19 -13.21
N PHE A 79 1.22 14.57 -12.12
CA PHE A 79 1.83 13.26 -12.17
C PHE A 79 0.83 12.19 -12.64
N TRP A 80 -0.32 12.07 -11.95
CA TRP A 80 -1.29 11.03 -12.28
C TRP A 80 -2.02 11.27 -13.59
N SER A 81 -2.26 12.55 -13.98
CA SER A 81 -2.83 12.88 -15.29
C SER A 81 -1.93 12.44 -16.43
N ALA A 82 -0.59 12.63 -16.29
CA ALA A 82 0.36 12.14 -17.28
C ALA A 82 0.37 10.60 -17.34
N VAL A 83 0.36 9.93 -16.20
CA VAL A 83 0.30 8.45 -16.11
C VAL A 83 -0.98 7.92 -16.76
N VAL A 84 -2.16 8.48 -16.43
CA VAL A 84 -3.45 8.02 -16.99
C VAL A 84 -3.56 8.35 -18.47
N GLY A 85 -3.02 9.49 -18.92
CA GLY A 85 -2.95 9.83 -20.35
C GLY A 85 -2.17 8.79 -21.15
N GLU A 86 -1.02 8.34 -20.64
CA GLU A 86 -0.22 7.29 -21.28
C GLU A 86 -0.96 5.93 -21.27
N VAL A 87 -1.61 5.59 -20.17
CA VAL A 87 -2.37 4.34 -20.04
C VAL A 87 -3.60 4.34 -20.96
N GLY A 88 -4.27 5.49 -21.09
CA GLY A 88 -5.38 5.68 -22.03
C GLY A 88 -4.95 5.54 -23.49
N ALA A 89 -3.78 6.05 -23.85
CA ALA A 89 -3.20 5.86 -25.19
C ALA A 89 -2.90 4.39 -25.52
N ALA A 90 -2.71 3.55 -24.50
CA ALA A 90 -2.59 2.10 -24.66
C ALA A 90 -3.96 1.37 -24.72
N GLY A 91 -5.08 2.10 -24.77
CA GLY A 91 -6.43 1.56 -24.88
C GLY A 91 -7.05 1.07 -23.57
N VAL A 92 -6.47 1.45 -22.42
CA VAL A 92 -7.01 1.08 -21.11
C VAL A 92 -8.01 2.15 -20.66
N GLU A 93 -9.24 1.74 -20.40
CA GLU A 93 -10.35 2.62 -20.03
C GLU A 93 -10.52 2.62 -18.49
N PRO A 94 -10.38 3.77 -17.81
CA PRO A 94 -10.40 3.85 -16.34
C PRO A 94 -11.69 3.34 -15.69
N GLY A 95 -12.88 3.63 -16.27
CA GLY A 95 -14.16 3.17 -15.73
C GLY A 95 -14.28 1.65 -15.78
N ARG A 96 -13.84 1.03 -16.89
CA ARG A 96 -13.79 -0.42 -16.99
C ARG A 96 -12.83 -1.05 -15.98
N MET A 97 -11.69 -0.44 -15.76
CA MET A 97 -10.72 -0.92 -14.76
C MET A 97 -11.28 -0.78 -13.33
N ALA A 98 -11.99 0.31 -13.02
CA ALA A 98 -12.64 0.49 -11.73
C ALA A 98 -13.68 -0.61 -11.45
N GLU A 99 -14.55 -0.90 -12.43
CA GLU A 99 -15.54 -1.99 -12.36
C GLU A 99 -14.86 -3.35 -12.09
N LEU A 100 -13.82 -3.67 -12.85
CA LEU A 100 -13.09 -4.93 -12.69
C LEU A 100 -12.39 -5.03 -11.34
N ALA A 101 -11.74 -3.95 -10.89
CA ALA A 101 -11.06 -3.91 -9.61
C ALA A 101 -12.04 -4.10 -8.45
N GLU A 102 -13.19 -3.41 -8.47
CA GLU A 102 -14.25 -3.58 -7.46
C GLU A 102 -14.79 -5.00 -7.41
N ARG A 103 -14.97 -5.64 -8.57
CA ARG A 103 -15.53 -7.00 -8.65
C ARG A 103 -14.53 -8.09 -8.30
N LEU A 104 -13.24 -7.89 -8.57
CA LEU A 104 -12.25 -8.97 -8.56
C LEU A 104 -11.16 -8.78 -7.51
N ASP A 105 -10.72 -7.55 -7.24
CA ASP A 105 -9.57 -7.28 -6.38
C ASP A 105 -9.97 -6.94 -4.94
N HIS A 106 -10.56 -7.92 -4.27
CA HIS A 106 -10.94 -7.83 -2.86
C HIS A 106 -10.58 -9.10 -2.10
N THR A 107 -10.20 -8.97 -0.83
CA THR A 107 -9.89 -10.11 0.07
C THR A 107 -11.00 -11.16 0.08
N ARG A 108 -12.28 -10.75 0.06
CA ARG A 108 -13.44 -11.66 -0.01
C ARG A 108 -13.48 -12.53 -1.27
N ARG A 109 -12.76 -12.16 -2.30
CA ARG A 109 -12.66 -12.89 -3.57
C ARG A 109 -11.48 -13.87 -3.62
N LEU A 110 -10.62 -13.84 -2.61
CA LEU A 110 -9.38 -14.63 -2.56
C LEU A 110 -9.61 -16.11 -2.86
N GLY A 111 -10.61 -16.74 -2.22
CA GLY A 111 -10.92 -18.15 -2.45
C GLY A 111 -11.27 -18.45 -3.92
N ARG A 112 -12.06 -17.56 -4.56
CA ARG A 112 -12.41 -17.70 -6.00
C ARG A 112 -11.19 -17.50 -6.89
N VAL A 113 -10.32 -16.53 -6.60
CA VAL A 113 -9.09 -16.29 -7.37
C VAL A 113 -8.16 -17.50 -7.26
N LEU A 114 -7.95 -18.03 -6.06
CA LEU A 114 -7.12 -19.21 -5.83
C LEU A 114 -7.69 -20.47 -6.52
N SER A 115 -8.99 -20.72 -6.41
CA SER A 115 -9.66 -21.85 -7.08
C SER A 115 -9.48 -21.79 -8.61
N ARG A 116 -9.66 -20.63 -9.23
CA ARG A 116 -9.45 -20.44 -10.67
C ARG A 116 -8.00 -20.66 -11.09
N ARG A 117 -7.05 -20.22 -10.28
CA ARG A 117 -5.61 -20.49 -10.53
C ARG A 117 -5.30 -21.97 -10.48
N LEU A 118 -5.85 -22.71 -9.53
CA LEU A 118 -5.64 -24.15 -9.39
C LEU A 118 -6.28 -24.94 -10.54
N SER A 119 -7.43 -24.50 -11.05
CA SER A 119 -8.12 -25.14 -12.18
C SER A 119 -7.59 -24.75 -13.56
N GLY A 120 -6.63 -23.80 -13.64
CA GLY A 120 -6.14 -23.27 -14.91
C GLY A 120 -7.15 -22.37 -15.66
N ALA A 121 -8.33 -22.13 -15.08
CA ALA A 121 -9.37 -21.29 -15.66
C ALA A 121 -9.10 -19.81 -15.44
N ALA A 122 -8.21 -19.22 -16.24
CA ALA A 122 -8.05 -17.77 -16.27
C ALA A 122 -9.33 -17.12 -16.75
N SER A 123 -9.95 -16.23 -15.94
CA SER A 123 -11.07 -15.44 -16.46
C SER A 123 -10.51 -14.32 -17.33
N ARG A 124 -11.17 -14.06 -18.48
CA ARG A 124 -10.82 -12.93 -19.36
C ARG A 124 -10.77 -11.61 -18.57
N GLU A 125 -11.70 -11.40 -17.69
CA GLU A 125 -11.79 -10.20 -16.84
C GLU A 125 -10.57 -10.05 -15.88
N TRP A 126 -10.08 -11.15 -15.31
CA TRP A 126 -8.87 -11.11 -14.49
C TRP A 126 -7.63 -10.80 -15.33
N ALA A 127 -7.52 -11.37 -16.52
CA ALA A 127 -6.44 -11.08 -17.46
C ALA A 127 -6.48 -9.62 -17.95
N GLU A 128 -7.70 -9.09 -18.22
CA GLU A 128 -7.94 -7.69 -18.58
C GLU A 128 -7.51 -6.75 -17.44
N LEU A 129 -7.93 -7.03 -16.20
CA LEU A 129 -7.51 -6.27 -15.03
C LEU A 129 -5.99 -6.32 -14.83
N ALA A 130 -5.38 -7.50 -15.00
CA ALA A 130 -3.93 -7.66 -14.89
C ALA A 130 -3.19 -6.85 -15.97
N ALA A 131 -3.66 -6.86 -17.21
CA ALA A 131 -3.06 -6.10 -18.30
C ALA A 131 -3.14 -4.59 -18.03
N GLY A 132 -4.32 -4.06 -17.68
CA GLY A 132 -4.52 -2.63 -17.36
C GLY A 132 -3.71 -2.20 -16.14
N THR A 133 -3.68 -3.03 -15.08
CA THR A 133 -2.80 -2.79 -13.91
C THR A 133 -1.33 -2.78 -14.32
N GLY A 134 -0.90 -3.68 -15.20
CA GLY A 134 0.46 -3.69 -15.71
C GLY A 134 0.83 -2.42 -16.47
N HIS A 135 -0.09 -1.86 -17.28
CA HIS A 135 0.11 -0.56 -17.93
C HIS A 135 0.26 0.56 -16.90
N LEU A 136 -0.62 0.61 -15.89
CA LEU A 136 -0.57 1.60 -14.82
C LEU A 136 0.78 1.57 -14.08
N TYR A 137 1.25 0.41 -13.66
CA TYR A 137 2.53 0.30 -12.92
C TYR A 137 3.73 0.65 -13.79
N ARG A 138 3.74 0.28 -15.06
CA ARG A 138 4.83 0.65 -15.98
C ARG A 138 4.87 2.16 -16.23
N ALA A 139 3.71 2.78 -16.46
CA ALA A 139 3.62 4.23 -16.64
C ALA A 139 4.04 4.97 -15.36
N ALA A 140 3.46 4.63 -14.21
CA ALA A 140 3.82 5.23 -12.92
C ALA A 140 5.32 5.09 -12.61
N TYR A 141 5.92 3.92 -12.87
CA TYR A 141 7.34 3.69 -12.67
C TYR A 141 8.21 4.60 -13.55
N ARG A 142 7.87 4.74 -14.83
CA ARG A 142 8.60 5.64 -15.75
C ARG A 142 8.49 7.10 -15.35
N HIS A 143 7.26 7.56 -15.08
CA HIS A 143 7.03 8.96 -14.71
C HIS A 143 7.63 9.33 -13.35
N SER A 144 7.72 8.39 -12.41
CA SER A 144 8.31 8.66 -11.10
C SER A 144 9.83 8.82 -11.13
N GLY A 145 10.53 8.25 -12.13
CA GLY A 145 11.99 8.18 -12.14
C GLY A 145 12.61 7.44 -10.96
N ALA A 146 11.80 6.81 -10.11
CA ALA A 146 12.24 6.17 -8.88
C ALA A 146 12.89 4.79 -9.13
N SER A 147 13.68 4.33 -8.18
CA SER A 147 14.22 2.96 -8.20
C SER A 147 13.17 1.91 -7.85
N TYR A 148 12.18 2.27 -7.03
CA TYR A 148 11.05 1.40 -6.64
C TYR A 148 9.76 2.20 -6.49
N LEU A 149 8.65 1.65 -6.97
CA LEU A 149 7.31 2.07 -6.54
C LEU A 149 6.97 1.40 -5.22
N VAL A 150 6.52 2.17 -4.24
CA VAL A 150 5.98 1.65 -2.98
C VAL A 150 4.47 1.55 -3.11
N ASP A 151 3.96 0.33 -3.04
CA ASP A 151 2.53 0.02 -3.12
C ASP A 151 2.00 -0.43 -1.76
N LEU A 152 1.05 0.32 -1.23
CA LEU A 152 0.44 0.11 0.08
C LEU A 152 -0.90 -0.63 0.01
N SER A 153 -1.17 -1.39 -1.03
CA SER A 153 -2.46 -2.04 -1.28
C SER A 153 -2.86 -3.07 -0.23
N LYS A 154 -1.93 -3.66 0.47
CA LYS A 154 -2.11 -4.58 1.61
C LYS A 154 -2.76 -5.92 1.29
N ILE A 155 -3.73 -5.97 0.37
CA ILE A 155 -4.62 -7.13 0.19
C ILE A 155 -3.98 -8.27 -0.62
N PRO A 156 -4.29 -9.53 -0.26
CA PRO A 156 -3.67 -10.69 -0.90
C PRO A 156 -4.05 -10.89 -2.37
N THR A 157 -5.26 -10.47 -2.79
CA THR A 157 -5.68 -10.55 -4.19
C THR A 157 -4.85 -9.64 -5.07
N HIS A 158 -4.52 -8.42 -4.62
CA HIS A 158 -3.66 -7.52 -5.35
C HIS A 158 -2.23 -8.05 -5.46
N LEU A 159 -1.68 -8.65 -4.40
CA LEU A 159 -0.39 -9.32 -4.48
C LEU A 159 -0.39 -10.47 -5.49
N LEU A 160 -1.49 -11.25 -5.57
CA LEU A 160 -1.65 -12.28 -6.60
C LEU A 160 -1.69 -11.66 -8.00
N LEU A 161 -2.44 -10.57 -8.19
CA LEU A 161 -2.52 -9.85 -9.45
C LEU A 161 -1.13 -9.38 -9.90
N LEU A 162 -0.39 -8.70 -9.03
CA LEU A 162 0.96 -8.24 -9.31
C LEU A 162 1.92 -9.40 -9.62
N SER A 163 1.76 -10.54 -8.96
CA SER A 163 2.60 -11.72 -9.19
C SER A 163 2.44 -12.34 -10.58
N GLU A 164 1.40 -11.98 -11.32
CA GLU A 164 1.14 -12.44 -12.69
C GLU A 164 1.67 -11.46 -13.75
N LEU A 165 2.03 -10.25 -13.35
CA LEU A 165 2.53 -9.24 -14.28
C LEU A 165 3.94 -9.60 -14.77
N ARG A 166 4.05 -9.84 -16.06
CA ARG A 166 5.35 -10.10 -16.69
C ARG A 166 6.23 -8.85 -16.64
N GLY A 167 7.49 -9.03 -16.30
CA GLY A 167 8.48 -7.95 -16.26
C GLY A 167 8.28 -6.99 -15.08
N VAL A 168 7.63 -7.40 -14.00
CA VAL A 168 7.57 -6.66 -12.73
C VAL A 168 8.39 -7.40 -11.69
N GLU A 169 9.31 -6.70 -11.04
CA GLU A 169 10.13 -7.23 -9.95
C GLU A 169 9.50 -6.85 -8.60
N LEU A 170 9.08 -7.86 -7.83
CA LEU A 170 8.42 -7.64 -6.54
C LEU A 170 9.37 -7.85 -5.36
N ARG A 171 9.31 -6.92 -4.41
CA ARG A 171 9.84 -7.03 -3.05
C ARG A 171 8.66 -7.00 -2.08
N ILE A 172 8.58 -7.91 -1.13
CA ILE A 172 7.40 -8.02 -0.26
C ILE A 172 7.75 -7.65 1.17
N LEU A 173 7.18 -6.54 1.65
CA LEU A 173 7.24 -6.13 3.04
C LEU A 173 5.89 -6.45 3.69
N HIS A 174 5.85 -7.44 4.57
CA HIS A 174 4.63 -7.80 5.29
C HIS A 174 4.56 -7.03 6.61
N LEU A 175 3.75 -5.97 6.62
CA LEU A 175 3.50 -5.14 7.81
C LEU A 175 2.39 -5.77 8.65
N ILE A 176 2.73 -6.16 9.87
CA ILE A 176 1.82 -6.82 10.79
C ILE A 176 1.64 -5.94 12.03
N ARG A 177 0.41 -5.85 12.51
CA ARG A 177 0.05 -5.23 13.79
C ARG A 177 -0.76 -6.21 14.61
N ASP A 178 -0.71 -6.10 15.94
CA ASP A 178 -1.53 -6.91 16.85
C ASP A 178 -3.01 -6.91 16.42
N GLY A 179 -3.58 -8.11 16.21
CA GLY A 179 -4.95 -8.25 15.72
C GLY A 179 -6.00 -7.62 16.65
N ARG A 180 -5.73 -7.56 17.94
CA ARG A 180 -6.59 -6.89 18.94
C ARG A 180 -6.57 -5.37 18.74
N ALA A 181 -5.38 -4.81 18.48
CA ALA A 181 -5.23 -3.39 18.16
C ALA A 181 -5.92 -3.01 16.85
N VAL A 182 -5.83 -3.87 15.83
CA VAL A 182 -6.51 -3.69 14.55
C VAL A 182 -8.03 -3.71 14.73
N ALA A 183 -8.56 -4.72 15.41
CA ALA A 183 -9.99 -4.84 15.68
C ALA A 183 -10.52 -3.66 16.52
N TYR A 184 -9.76 -3.22 17.53
CA TYR A 184 -10.09 -2.03 18.32
C TYR A 184 -10.13 -0.76 17.46
N SER A 185 -9.17 -0.58 16.54
CA SER A 185 -9.15 0.57 15.64
C SER A 185 -10.39 0.62 14.71
N TRP A 186 -10.89 -0.55 14.26
CA TRP A 186 -12.13 -0.66 13.50
C TRP A 186 -13.36 -0.40 14.37
N GLU A 187 -13.41 -0.94 15.59
CA GLU A 187 -14.50 -0.69 16.52
C GLU A 187 -14.59 0.81 16.88
N ARG A 188 -13.48 1.46 17.13
CA ARG A 188 -13.42 2.91 17.36
C ARG A 188 -13.97 3.71 16.16
N LYS A 189 -13.68 3.28 14.92
CA LYS A 189 -14.26 3.89 13.71
C LYS A 189 -15.78 3.69 13.66
N ARG A 190 -16.27 2.48 13.93
CA ARG A 190 -17.72 2.19 13.99
C ARG A 190 -18.44 3.03 15.04
N ARG A 191 -17.85 3.18 16.23
CA ARG A 191 -18.43 4.01 17.31
C ARG A 191 -18.55 5.48 16.88
N ARG A 192 -17.52 6.02 16.23
CA ARG A 192 -17.55 7.41 15.72
C ARG A 192 -18.64 7.60 14.67
N ALA A 193 -18.74 6.69 13.71
CA ALA A 193 -19.78 6.74 12.68
C ALA A 193 -21.20 6.69 13.28
N ARG A 194 -21.43 5.86 14.30
CA ARG A 194 -22.73 5.81 15.01
C ARG A 194 -23.04 7.09 15.79
N ALA A 195 -22.03 7.82 16.22
CA ALA A 195 -22.18 9.11 16.91
C ALA A 195 -22.31 10.31 15.96
N GLY A 196 -22.55 10.09 14.65
CA GLY A 196 -22.70 11.15 13.65
C GLY A 196 -21.40 11.80 13.22
N GLY A 197 -20.24 11.19 13.56
CA GLY A 197 -18.93 11.63 13.07
C GLY A 197 -18.74 11.29 11.60
N ASP A 198 -17.84 12.06 10.95
CA ASP A 198 -17.47 11.88 9.55
C ASP A 198 -17.10 10.42 9.22
N GLU A 199 -17.82 9.84 8.26
CA GLU A 199 -17.68 8.44 7.86
C GLU A 199 -16.46 8.18 6.98
N GLY A 200 -15.61 9.18 6.71
CA GLY A 200 -14.44 9.12 5.80
C GLY A 200 -14.06 7.69 5.40
N ASP A 201 -14.15 7.32 4.14
CA ASP A 201 -14.02 5.99 3.55
C ASP A 201 -15.19 5.02 3.85
N GLY A 202 -16.31 5.17 3.17
CA GLY A 202 -17.46 4.24 3.18
C GLY A 202 -17.14 2.78 2.78
N MET A 203 -15.91 2.48 2.37
CA MET A 203 -15.58 1.27 1.63
C MET A 203 -15.34 0.00 2.47
N TYR A 204 -15.13 0.08 3.80
CA TYR A 204 -14.82 -1.10 4.62
C TYR A 204 -15.54 -1.08 5.97
N ARG A 205 -16.84 -1.40 5.95
CA ARG A 205 -17.60 -1.67 7.18
C ARG A 205 -17.67 -3.16 7.43
N HIS A 206 -16.81 -3.66 8.30
CA HIS A 206 -17.02 -4.99 8.85
C HIS A 206 -18.12 -4.92 9.93
N PRO A 207 -19.02 -5.92 10.00
CA PRO A 207 -20.19 -5.85 10.88
C PRO A 207 -19.84 -5.96 12.36
N SER A 208 -18.71 -6.57 12.71
CA SER A 208 -18.35 -6.91 14.09
C SER A 208 -16.85 -7.06 14.29
N VAL A 209 -16.44 -7.04 15.56
CA VAL A 209 -15.06 -7.34 15.98
C VAL A 209 -14.59 -8.73 15.52
N ALA A 210 -15.48 -9.73 15.57
CA ALA A 210 -15.14 -11.07 15.10
C ALA A 210 -14.84 -11.09 13.59
N ALA A 211 -15.59 -10.31 12.80
CA ALA A 211 -15.31 -10.13 11.37
C ALA A 211 -13.99 -9.39 11.13
N ASP A 212 -13.67 -8.37 11.93
CA ASP A 212 -12.39 -7.66 11.85
C ASP A 212 -11.21 -8.61 12.09
N ILE A 213 -11.29 -9.42 13.14
CA ILE A 213 -10.27 -10.41 13.49
C ILE A 213 -10.19 -11.49 12.41
N GLY A 214 -11.32 -11.97 11.91
CA GLY A 214 -11.37 -12.96 10.82
C GLY A 214 -10.69 -12.45 9.56
N ILE A 215 -10.95 -11.21 9.14
CA ILE A 215 -10.30 -10.59 7.98
C ILE A 215 -8.82 -10.36 8.24
N TRP A 216 -8.44 -9.91 9.45
CA TRP A 216 -7.03 -9.79 9.84
C TRP A 216 -6.30 -11.12 9.71
N LEU A 217 -6.88 -12.23 10.20
CA LEU A 217 -6.32 -13.57 10.05
C LEU A 217 -6.17 -13.94 8.57
N VAL A 218 -7.24 -13.84 7.78
CA VAL A 218 -7.24 -14.22 6.36
C VAL A 218 -6.19 -13.43 5.58
N GLN A 219 -6.15 -12.11 5.75
CA GLN A 219 -5.21 -11.25 5.03
C GLN A 219 -3.76 -11.58 5.39
N ASN A 220 -3.43 -11.65 6.68
CA ASN A 220 -2.05 -11.87 7.10
C ASN A 220 -1.56 -13.29 6.78
N PHE A 221 -2.39 -14.33 6.96
CA PHE A 221 -2.01 -15.69 6.56
C PHE A 221 -1.86 -15.84 5.05
N ALA A 222 -2.75 -15.23 4.27
CA ALA A 222 -2.68 -15.28 2.82
C ALA A 222 -1.44 -14.54 2.30
N ILE A 223 -1.18 -13.32 2.79
CA ILE A 223 0.04 -12.57 2.43
C ILE A 223 1.29 -13.39 2.80
N ASP A 224 1.34 -13.95 4.02
CA ASP A 224 2.47 -14.77 4.45
C ASP A 224 2.68 -15.98 3.54
N GLY A 225 1.60 -16.68 3.19
CA GLY A 225 1.65 -17.85 2.29
C GLY A 225 2.09 -17.49 0.86
N ILE A 226 1.55 -16.42 0.29
CA ILE A 226 1.90 -15.94 -1.05
C ILE A 226 3.35 -15.43 -1.06
N ALA A 227 3.75 -14.67 -0.05
CA ALA A 227 5.08 -14.08 0.05
C ALA A 227 6.21 -15.14 0.08
N ARG A 228 5.94 -16.36 0.53
CA ARG A 228 6.94 -17.46 0.52
C ARG A 228 7.47 -17.81 -0.87
N ARG A 229 6.74 -17.45 -1.92
CA ARG A 229 7.14 -17.63 -3.32
C ARG A 229 8.18 -16.62 -3.79
N PHE A 230 8.39 -15.54 -3.03
CA PHE A 230 9.32 -14.47 -3.39
C PHE A 230 10.61 -14.57 -2.59
N ARG A 231 11.75 -14.42 -3.29
CA ARG A 231 13.08 -14.44 -2.68
C ARG A 231 13.28 -13.29 -1.70
N HIS A 232 12.82 -12.09 -2.09
CA HIS A 232 12.99 -10.87 -1.33
C HIS A 232 11.70 -10.53 -0.59
N ARG A 233 11.59 -11.07 0.61
CA ARG A 233 10.48 -10.83 1.53
C ARG A 233 10.98 -10.61 2.94
N THR A 234 10.28 -9.79 3.69
CA THR A 234 10.51 -9.61 5.12
C THR A 234 9.21 -9.29 5.83
N ARG A 235 9.18 -9.54 7.14
CA ARG A 235 8.10 -9.09 8.04
C ARG A 235 8.58 -7.90 8.83
N LEU A 236 7.68 -6.95 9.09
CA LEU A 236 7.88 -5.80 9.95
C LEU A 236 6.67 -5.69 10.87
N ARG A 237 6.92 -5.52 12.17
CA ARG A 237 5.84 -5.29 13.13
C ARG A 237 5.62 -3.80 13.31
N TYR A 238 4.35 -3.38 13.35
CA TYR A 238 3.96 -2.00 13.60
C TYR A 238 4.58 -1.48 14.91
N GLU A 239 4.57 -2.31 15.94
CA GLU A 239 5.04 -1.97 17.29
C GLU A 239 6.56 -1.71 17.30
N THR A 240 7.36 -2.51 16.59
CA THR A 240 8.81 -2.29 16.48
C THR A 240 9.11 -1.08 15.60
N LEU A 241 8.38 -0.93 14.48
CA LEU A 241 8.50 0.24 13.60
C LEU A 241 8.22 1.55 14.37
N THR A 242 7.18 1.59 15.21
CA THR A 242 6.85 2.82 15.94
C THR A 242 7.77 3.09 17.13
N ALA A 243 8.39 2.05 17.69
CA ALA A 243 9.38 2.18 18.76
C ALA A 243 10.75 2.66 18.26
N ALA A 244 11.17 2.21 17.08
CA ALA A 244 12.47 2.53 16.49
C ALA A 244 12.37 2.64 14.97
N PRO A 245 11.76 3.73 14.42
CA PRO A 245 11.39 3.83 13.01
C PRO A 245 12.58 3.65 12.06
N GLU A 246 13.65 4.40 12.25
CA GLU A 246 14.80 4.41 11.35
C GLU A 246 15.59 3.08 11.34
N PRO A 247 15.98 2.50 12.50
CA PRO A 247 16.67 1.22 12.53
C PRO A 247 15.84 0.07 11.92
N GLU A 248 14.55 -0.01 12.28
CA GLU A 248 13.67 -1.08 11.81
C GLU A 248 13.41 -0.98 10.30
N LEU A 249 13.20 0.23 9.79
CA LEU A 249 12.99 0.46 8.37
C LEU A 249 14.26 0.13 7.57
N SER A 250 15.43 0.62 8.02
CA SER A 250 16.71 0.34 7.37
C SER A 250 17.02 -1.16 7.35
N ALA A 251 16.79 -1.87 8.47
CA ALA A 251 16.97 -3.31 8.52
C ALA A 251 16.00 -4.07 7.59
N ALA A 252 14.75 -3.61 7.48
CA ALA A 252 13.78 -4.22 6.57
C ALA A 252 14.18 -4.03 5.09
N LEU A 253 14.61 -2.83 4.70
CA LEU A 253 15.05 -2.51 3.34
C LEU A 253 16.33 -3.29 2.96
N ALA A 254 17.27 -3.42 3.90
CA ALA A 254 18.48 -4.23 3.69
C ALA A 254 18.14 -5.71 3.45
N ARG A 255 17.24 -6.31 4.24
CA ARG A 255 16.78 -7.70 4.04
C ARG A 255 16.09 -7.88 2.68
N LEU A 256 15.39 -6.85 2.21
CA LEU A 256 14.73 -6.84 0.91
C LEU A 256 15.70 -6.55 -0.24
N LYS A 257 16.95 -6.21 0.03
CA LYS A 257 17.94 -5.76 -0.94
C LYS A 257 17.43 -4.58 -1.79
N VAL A 258 16.78 -3.63 -1.14
CA VAL A 258 16.38 -2.36 -1.73
C VAL A 258 17.58 -1.41 -1.64
N ALA A 259 18.30 -1.27 -2.73
CA ALA A 259 19.49 -0.41 -2.81
C ALA A 259 19.10 1.06 -2.96
N GLY A 260 19.95 1.96 -2.45
CA GLY A 260 19.78 3.40 -2.59
C GLY A 260 18.70 4.03 -1.72
N ALA A 261 18.09 3.25 -0.82
CA ALA A 261 17.05 3.73 0.09
C ALA A 261 17.62 4.04 1.49
N GLU A 262 18.79 4.66 1.54
CA GLU A 262 19.43 5.10 2.78
C GLU A 262 18.64 6.23 3.42
N ALA A 263 18.82 6.46 4.72
CA ALA A 263 18.20 7.59 5.37
C ALA A 263 18.74 8.91 4.79
N ARG A 264 17.85 9.87 4.53
CA ARG A 264 18.28 11.22 4.13
C ARG A 264 19.04 11.88 5.25
N SER A 265 20.06 12.66 4.88
CA SER A 265 20.70 13.57 5.83
C SER A 265 19.70 14.64 6.29
N PRO A 266 19.76 15.11 7.55
CA PRO A 266 18.95 16.23 8.02
C PRO A 266 19.11 17.51 7.19
N ASP A 267 20.28 17.66 6.55
CA ASP A 267 20.63 18.85 5.75
C ASP A 267 20.14 18.77 4.28
N GLU A 268 19.55 17.63 3.87
CA GLU A 268 19.00 17.51 2.53
C GLU A 268 17.65 18.22 2.42
N SER A 269 17.41 18.88 1.29
CA SER A 269 16.12 19.52 0.98
C SER A 269 14.96 18.54 1.21
N PRO A 270 13.81 19.02 1.74
CA PRO A 270 12.65 18.15 1.93
C PRO A 270 12.29 17.45 0.60
N PRO A 271 11.84 16.19 0.65
CA PRO A 271 11.41 15.50 -0.56
C PRO A 271 10.25 16.26 -1.21
N GLU A 272 10.15 16.16 -2.53
CA GLU A 272 8.95 16.63 -3.23
C GLU A 272 7.71 16.00 -2.61
N PRO A 273 6.54 16.69 -2.69
CA PRO A 273 5.28 16.12 -2.21
C PRO A 273 5.06 14.73 -2.81
N ASP A 274 4.72 13.76 -1.99
CA ASP A 274 4.41 12.44 -2.51
C ASP A 274 3.08 12.47 -3.28
N HIS A 275 2.91 11.53 -4.20
CA HIS A 275 1.70 11.41 -4.99
C HIS A 275 0.86 10.19 -4.56
N ALA A 276 0.91 9.84 -3.28
CA ALA A 276 0.22 8.68 -2.75
C ALA A 276 -1.30 8.75 -2.96
N VAL A 277 -1.88 7.64 -3.39
CA VAL A 277 -3.33 7.46 -3.55
C VAL A 277 -3.92 6.78 -2.34
N GLY A 278 -5.03 7.29 -1.83
CA GLY A 278 -5.70 6.71 -0.66
C GLY A 278 -4.90 6.80 0.64
N GLY A 279 -5.28 6.03 1.63
CA GLY A 279 -4.65 6.04 2.96
C GLY A 279 -5.38 6.94 3.96
N ASN A 280 -4.78 7.14 5.13
CA ASN A 280 -5.33 7.97 6.19
C ASN A 280 -4.87 9.42 6.04
N ASP A 281 -5.78 10.35 5.73
CA ASP A 281 -5.48 11.76 5.46
C ASP A 281 -4.80 12.47 6.63
N ARG A 282 -5.16 12.14 7.88
CA ARG A 282 -4.49 12.70 9.06
C ARG A 282 -2.99 12.34 9.13
N VAL A 283 -2.61 11.21 8.54
CA VAL A 283 -1.20 10.78 8.48
C VAL A 283 -0.53 11.29 7.21
N ARG A 284 -1.25 11.25 6.08
CA ARG A 284 -0.73 11.73 4.78
C ARG A 284 -0.38 13.20 4.79
N PHE A 285 -1.26 14.01 5.38
CA PHE A 285 -1.11 15.47 5.43
C PHE A 285 -0.57 15.97 6.79
N ALA A 286 -0.02 15.06 7.61
CA ALA A 286 0.63 15.46 8.85
C ALA A 286 1.88 16.29 8.55
N PRO A 287 2.13 17.38 9.31
CA PRO A 287 3.35 18.17 9.17
C PRO A 287 4.62 17.31 9.26
N ALA A 288 5.65 17.68 8.51
CA ALA A 288 6.96 17.05 8.61
C ALA A 288 7.47 17.13 10.06
N GLY A 289 8.05 16.02 10.54
CA GLY A 289 8.54 15.97 11.93
C GLY A 289 7.46 15.64 12.99
N THR A 290 6.19 15.38 12.58
CA THR A 290 5.18 14.90 13.52
C THR A 290 5.68 13.66 14.25
N ALA A 291 5.66 13.70 15.60
CA ALA A 291 6.13 12.60 16.43
C ALA A 291 5.29 11.31 16.18
N ILE A 292 5.99 10.20 15.98
CA ILE A 292 5.37 8.90 15.84
C ILE A 292 5.01 8.38 17.23
N THR A 293 3.70 8.30 17.51
CA THR A 293 3.20 7.77 18.78
C THR A 293 2.56 6.41 18.56
N PRO A 294 3.01 5.35 19.25
CA PRO A 294 2.36 4.04 19.20
C PRO A 294 0.90 4.11 19.64
N ASP A 295 -0.03 3.61 18.82
CA ASP A 295 -1.45 3.53 19.22
C ASP A 295 -1.70 2.23 19.99
N GLU A 296 -1.57 2.32 21.31
CA GLU A 296 -1.82 1.24 22.28
C GLU A 296 -3.12 1.46 23.09
N ALA A 297 -4.02 2.35 22.62
CA ALA A 297 -5.25 2.69 23.34
C ALA A 297 -6.10 1.45 23.71
N TRP A 298 -6.09 0.41 22.87
CA TRP A 298 -6.80 -0.84 23.12
C TRP A 298 -6.44 -1.51 24.46
N ARG A 299 -5.19 -1.38 24.92
CA ARG A 299 -4.72 -1.96 26.19
C ARG A 299 -5.38 -1.31 27.42
N ARG A 300 -5.72 -0.03 27.29
CA ARG A 300 -6.30 0.77 28.38
C ARG A 300 -7.84 0.83 28.32
N GLU A 301 -8.40 0.73 27.11
CA GLU A 301 -9.83 0.97 26.87
C GLU A 301 -10.66 -0.31 26.80
N LEU A 302 -10.03 -1.46 26.53
CA LEU A 302 -10.72 -2.74 26.57
C LEU A 302 -10.74 -3.31 27.98
N SER A 303 -11.90 -3.85 28.38
CA SER A 303 -12.02 -4.60 29.63
C SER A 303 -11.24 -5.92 29.60
N PRO A 304 -10.82 -6.48 30.74
CA PRO A 304 -10.09 -7.75 30.79
C PRO A 304 -10.79 -8.90 30.06
N TRP A 305 -12.13 -8.97 30.12
CA TRP A 305 -12.88 -10.01 29.44
C TRP A 305 -12.87 -9.84 27.92
N GLN A 306 -12.94 -8.59 27.43
CA GLN A 306 -12.81 -8.29 25.98
C GLN A 306 -11.41 -8.67 25.46
N ILE A 307 -10.35 -8.34 26.22
CA ILE A 307 -8.99 -8.73 25.85
C ILE A 307 -8.87 -10.26 25.74
N ARG A 308 -9.42 -11.01 26.70
CA ARG A 308 -9.42 -12.48 26.67
C ARG A 308 -10.16 -13.03 25.45
N LEU A 309 -11.39 -12.54 25.21
CA LEU A 309 -12.20 -12.97 24.07
C LEU A 309 -11.51 -12.68 22.73
N TRP A 310 -11.00 -11.46 22.55
CA TRP A 310 -10.34 -11.07 21.31
C TRP A 310 -9.01 -11.81 21.14
N SER A 311 -8.30 -12.10 22.23
CA SER A 311 -7.11 -12.94 22.19
C SER A 311 -7.43 -14.37 21.74
N ALA A 312 -8.52 -14.95 22.24
CA ALA A 312 -8.96 -16.29 21.84
C ALA A 312 -9.32 -16.32 20.34
N LEU A 313 -10.08 -15.34 19.85
CA LEU A 313 -10.43 -15.23 18.43
C LEU A 313 -9.19 -15.03 17.53
N ALA A 314 -8.24 -14.22 17.96
CA ALA A 314 -7.02 -13.90 17.20
C ALA A 314 -5.88 -14.90 17.43
N LEU A 315 -6.04 -15.90 18.29
CA LEU A 315 -4.99 -16.80 18.78
C LEU A 315 -4.10 -17.40 17.68
N PRO A 316 -4.64 -17.94 16.58
CA PRO A 316 -3.80 -18.51 15.53
C PRO A 316 -2.80 -17.51 14.95
N GLY A 317 -3.26 -16.30 14.68
CA GLY A 317 -2.42 -15.23 14.13
C GLY A 317 -1.48 -14.63 15.17
N LEU A 318 -1.93 -14.45 16.43
CA LEU A 318 -1.07 -13.95 17.50
C LEU A 318 0.15 -14.89 17.68
N ARG A 319 -0.06 -16.20 17.72
CA ARG A 319 1.02 -17.19 17.80
C ARG A 319 1.93 -17.16 16.57
N GLN A 320 1.34 -17.18 15.35
CA GLN A 320 2.10 -17.20 14.09
C GLN A 320 3.00 -15.98 13.93
N PHE A 321 2.55 -14.82 14.40
CA PHE A 321 3.25 -13.55 14.21
C PHE A 321 4.00 -13.06 15.46
N GLY A 322 4.10 -13.91 16.51
CA GLY A 322 4.94 -13.67 17.69
C GLY A 322 4.38 -12.63 18.67
N TYR A 323 3.04 -12.51 18.75
CA TYR A 323 2.39 -11.70 19.77
C TYR A 323 2.11 -12.51 21.04
N ARG A 324 2.26 -11.85 22.20
CA ARG A 324 1.89 -12.47 23.48
C ARG A 324 0.35 -12.56 23.59
N VAL A 325 -0.13 -13.70 24.09
CA VAL A 325 -1.55 -13.99 24.31
C VAL A 325 -1.96 -13.55 25.70
#